data_9b2e2b3596a0492761acae6aa60bb124
#
_entry.id   9b2e2b3596a0492761acae6aa60bb124
#
_cell.length_a   1.000
_cell.length_b   1.000
_cell.length_c   1.000
_cell.angle_alpha   90.00
_cell.angle_beta   90.00
_cell.angle_gamma   90.00
#
_symmetry.space_group_name_H-M   'P 1'
#
loop_
_entity.id
_entity.type
_entity.pdbx_description
1 polymer ?
#
loop_
_entity_poly.entity_id
_entity_poly.type
_entity_poly.pdbx_seq_one_letter_code
_entity_poly.pdbx_strand_id
1 'polypeptide(L)'
;MSDKEESPELIKIVIHGRGGQGAVTACEILAEAAYLSGNFTDVQAYPSFGAERRGAPVQAYAKLSRKSTIWDRSQIYHPNVLIIFDESVLNKEIASSLEDYGKLIINTDKEPTELVEKYQLNHTIKIVAADISKLALEKNLTIDGNPVINTPILGLLSKAVPDLQLENLKKVILDKLGEKIGSLNYALIEQGYNLAKIT
;
A
#
# COMPACT_ATOMS: atom_id res chain seq x y z
N MET A 1 18.07 26.06 -4.41
CA MET A 1 18.28 24.93 -5.33
C MET A 1 17.31 23.87 -4.87
N SER A 2 16.29 23.59 -5.67
CA SER A 2 15.32 22.55 -5.32
C SER A 2 15.98 21.19 -5.55
N ASP A 3 16.28 20.48 -4.46
CA ASP A 3 16.62 19.08 -4.54
C ASP A 3 15.41 18.35 -5.13
N LYS A 4 15.49 18.06 -6.42
CA LYS A 4 14.58 17.09 -7.02
C LYS A 4 14.91 15.76 -6.35
N GLU A 5 14.03 15.27 -5.48
CA GLU A 5 14.08 13.90 -5.03
C GLU A 5 14.13 13.00 -6.28
N GLU A 6 15.30 12.49 -6.60
CA GLU A 6 15.41 11.44 -7.62
C GLU A 6 14.66 10.23 -7.08
N SER A 7 13.60 9.85 -7.77
CA SER A 7 12.86 8.63 -7.43
C SER A 7 13.81 7.44 -7.41
N PRO A 8 13.81 6.61 -6.36
CA PRO A 8 14.75 5.50 -6.22
C PRO A 8 14.67 4.55 -7.42
N GLU A 9 15.81 4.00 -7.81
CA GLU A 9 15.87 3.01 -8.91
C GLU A 9 15.05 1.75 -8.58
N LEU A 10 15.09 1.33 -7.31
CA LEU A 10 14.33 0.21 -6.77
C LEU A 10 13.42 0.71 -5.65
N ILE A 11 12.11 0.63 -5.86
CA ILE A 11 11.11 0.92 -4.82
C ILE A 11 10.79 -0.37 -4.07
N LYS A 12 11.04 -0.39 -2.77
CA LYS A 12 10.76 -1.49 -1.86
C LYS A 12 9.50 -1.18 -1.06
N ILE A 13 8.49 -2.02 -1.17
CA ILE A 13 7.18 -1.85 -0.53
C ILE A 13 6.92 -3.01 0.40
N VAL A 14 6.50 -2.70 1.63
CA VAL A 14 6.04 -3.70 2.60
C VAL A 14 4.60 -3.38 3.00
N ILE A 15 3.72 -4.37 2.90
CA ILE A 15 2.36 -4.30 3.42
C ILE A 15 2.29 -5.09 4.72
N HIS A 16 1.85 -4.45 5.80
CA HIS A 16 1.51 -5.10 7.05
C HIS A 16 -0.02 -5.13 7.22
N GLY A 17 -0.51 -6.27 7.61
CA GLY A 17 -1.93 -6.48 7.90
C GLY A 17 -2.14 -7.70 8.78
N ARG A 18 -3.37 -8.19 8.80
CA ARG A 18 -3.73 -9.45 9.45
C ARG A 18 -4.13 -10.49 8.41
N GLY A 19 -3.87 -11.76 8.70
CA GLY A 19 -4.27 -12.87 7.83
C GLY A 19 -5.76 -12.81 7.49
N GLY A 20 -6.07 -12.87 6.18
CA GLY A 20 -7.41 -12.70 5.64
C GLY A 20 -7.74 -11.28 5.15
N GLN A 21 -6.91 -10.26 5.40
CA GLN A 21 -7.14 -8.91 4.88
C GLN A 21 -6.68 -8.68 3.43
N GLY A 22 -6.09 -9.69 2.77
CA GLY A 22 -5.72 -9.62 1.35
C GLY A 22 -4.44 -8.82 1.05
N ALA A 23 -3.44 -8.82 1.94
CA ALA A 23 -2.18 -8.13 1.74
C ALA A 23 -1.42 -8.60 0.48
N VAL A 24 -1.40 -9.92 0.25
CA VAL A 24 -0.76 -10.51 -0.95
C VAL A 24 -1.47 -10.05 -2.22
N THR A 25 -2.80 -10.11 -2.23
CA THR A 25 -3.61 -9.64 -3.37
C THR A 25 -3.36 -8.16 -3.68
N ALA A 26 -3.27 -7.31 -2.67
CA ALA A 26 -2.93 -5.90 -2.88
C ALA A 26 -1.53 -5.73 -3.47
N CYS A 27 -0.54 -6.49 -2.99
CA CYS A 27 0.82 -6.51 -3.56
C CYS A 27 0.82 -6.91 -5.03
N GLU A 28 0.07 -7.95 -5.40
CA GLU A 28 -0.03 -8.40 -6.79
C GLU A 28 -0.66 -7.34 -7.69
N ILE A 29 -1.76 -6.73 -7.25
CA ILE A 29 -2.46 -5.67 -7.99
C ILE A 29 -1.55 -4.46 -8.19
N LEU A 30 -0.88 -4.00 -7.14
CA LEU A 30 0.01 -2.85 -7.25
C LEU A 30 1.22 -3.11 -8.16
N ALA A 31 1.81 -4.31 -8.10
CA ALA A 31 2.95 -4.67 -8.94
C ALA A 31 2.56 -4.74 -10.43
N GLU A 32 1.41 -5.34 -10.73
CA GLU A 32 0.89 -5.41 -12.09
C GLU A 32 0.52 -4.02 -12.63
N ALA A 33 -0.12 -3.17 -11.83
CA ALA A 33 -0.41 -1.78 -12.20
C ALA A 33 0.86 -0.96 -12.43
N ALA A 34 1.90 -1.19 -11.61
CA ALA A 34 3.22 -0.58 -11.80
C ALA A 34 3.86 -1.01 -13.12
N TYR A 35 3.81 -2.28 -13.45
CA TYR A 35 4.33 -2.80 -14.72
C TYR A 35 3.61 -2.18 -15.92
N LEU A 36 2.28 -2.09 -15.85
CA LEU A 36 1.46 -1.49 -16.90
C LEU A 36 1.73 0.02 -17.11
N SER A 37 2.31 0.71 -16.13
CA SER A 37 2.67 2.12 -16.27
C SER A 37 3.80 2.37 -17.27
N GLY A 38 4.60 1.34 -17.57
CA GLY A 38 5.80 1.43 -18.40
C GLY A 38 6.99 2.13 -17.70
N ASN A 39 6.82 2.56 -16.44
CA ASN A 39 7.87 3.24 -15.66
C ASN A 39 8.83 2.25 -14.97
N PHE A 40 8.49 0.97 -14.97
CA PHE A 40 9.25 -0.08 -14.31
C PHE A 40 9.58 -1.21 -15.29
N THR A 41 10.85 -1.58 -15.31
CA THR A 41 11.39 -2.66 -16.17
C THR A 41 11.07 -4.04 -15.62
N ASP A 42 11.05 -4.16 -14.28
CA ASP A 42 10.75 -5.42 -13.59
C ASP A 42 9.99 -5.15 -12.27
N VAL A 43 9.07 -6.05 -11.96
CA VAL A 43 8.24 -5.98 -10.75
C VAL A 43 8.13 -7.35 -10.11
N GLN A 44 8.12 -7.39 -8.78
CA GLN A 44 7.87 -8.62 -8.03
C GLN A 44 6.90 -8.36 -6.88
N ALA A 45 5.99 -9.32 -6.66
CA ALA A 45 5.11 -9.37 -5.49
C ALA A 45 5.17 -10.78 -4.89
N TYR A 46 5.30 -10.87 -3.58
CA TYR A 46 5.41 -12.15 -2.86
C TYR A 46 4.99 -12.02 -1.41
N PRO A 47 4.42 -13.09 -0.79
CA PRO A 47 4.14 -13.10 0.64
C PRO A 47 5.43 -13.23 1.45
N SER A 48 5.36 -12.90 2.73
CA SER A 48 6.39 -13.32 3.69
C SER A 48 6.36 -14.83 3.84
N PHE A 49 7.54 -15.43 4.04
CA PHE A 49 7.63 -16.87 4.30
C PHE A 49 7.16 -17.17 5.72
N GLY A 50 6.17 -18.04 5.84
CA GLY A 50 5.62 -18.48 7.13
C GLY A 50 4.23 -19.04 7.00
N ALA A 51 3.74 -19.72 8.06
CA ALA A 51 2.37 -20.23 8.09
C ALA A 51 1.42 -19.07 8.39
N GLU A 52 0.64 -18.66 7.41
CA GLU A 52 -0.40 -17.67 7.61
C GLU A 52 -1.54 -18.25 8.44
N ARG A 53 -1.94 -17.52 9.49
CA ARG A 53 -3.13 -17.83 10.29
C ARG A 53 -4.08 -16.65 10.23
N ARG A 54 -5.37 -16.92 10.08
CA ARG A 54 -6.41 -15.88 10.09
C ARG A 54 -6.28 -15.00 11.35
N GLY A 55 -6.22 -13.68 11.16
CA GLY A 55 -6.08 -12.68 12.23
C GLY A 55 -4.67 -12.47 12.78
N ALA A 56 -3.70 -13.37 12.51
CA ALA A 56 -2.31 -13.15 12.89
C ALA A 56 -1.67 -12.04 12.01
N PRO A 57 -0.66 -11.30 12.53
CA PRO A 57 0.12 -10.37 11.71
C PRO A 57 0.73 -11.07 10.51
N VAL A 58 0.59 -10.46 9.33
CA VAL A 58 1.16 -10.95 8.07
C VAL A 58 1.84 -9.82 7.34
N GLN A 59 2.80 -10.18 6.48
CA GLN A 59 3.49 -9.25 5.60
C GLN A 59 3.41 -9.72 4.15
N ALA A 60 3.36 -8.76 3.23
CA ALA A 60 3.56 -9.01 1.82
C ALA A 60 4.53 -7.95 1.27
N TYR A 61 5.31 -8.33 0.28
CA TYR A 61 6.39 -7.53 -0.26
C TYR A 61 6.18 -7.28 -1.74
N ALA A 62 6.48 -6.04 -2.18
CA ALA A 62 6.65 -5.73 -3.59
C ALA A 62 7.97 -5.00 -3.83
N LYS A 63 8.61 -5.30 -4.95
CA LYS A 63 9.79 -4.62 -5.46
C LYS A 63 9.47 -4.13 -6.87
N LEU A 64 9.74 -2.84 -7.14
CA LEU A 64 9.50 -2.21 -8.43
C LEU A 64 10.82 -1.61 -8.90
N SER A 65 11.41 -2.14 -9.96
CA SER A 65 12.70 -1.70 -10.51
C SER A 65 12.53 -0.91 -11.80
N ARG A 66 13.20 0.24 -11.90
CA ARG A 66 13.16 1.10 -13.10
C ARG A 66 14.17 0.68 -14.17
N LYS A 67 15.27 0.03 -13.79
CA LYS A 67 16.39 -0.20 -14.70
C LYS A 67 16.86 -1.65 -14.77
N SER A 68 16.74 -2.40 -13.66
CA SER A 68 17.39 -3.71 -13.53
C SER A 68 16.40 -4.82 -13.23
N THR A 69 16.77 -6.04 -13.56
CA THR A 69 16.00 -7.24 -13.19
C THR A 69 16.16 -7.50 -11.68
N ILE A 70 15.08 -7.89 -11.03
CA ILE A 70 15.02 -8.22 -9.61
C ILE A 70 15.29 -9.72 -9.46
N TRP A 71 16.45 -10.09 -8.90
CA TRP A 71 16.88 -11.49 -8.81
C TRP A 71 16.48 -12.18 -7.52
N ASP A 72 16.13 -11.42 -6.48
CA ASP A 72 15.87 -11.97 -5.16
C ASP A 72 14.45 -11.71 -4.65
N ARG A 73 13.92 -12.63 -3.84
CA ARG A 73 12.67 -12.53 -3.07
C ARG A 73 12.95 -12.52 -1.58
N SER A 74 14.04 -11.89 -1.17
CA SER A 74 14.37 -11.72 0.24
C SER A 74 13.38 -10.79 0.95
N GLN A 75 13.25 -10.98 2.26
CA GLN A 75 12.50 -10.09 3.13
C GLN A 75 13.05 -8.65 3.02
N ILE A 76 12.14 -7.69 3.02
CA ILE A 76 12.48 -6.26 2.98
C ILE A 76 12.49 -5.74 4.42
N TYR A 77 13.66 -5.36 4.92
CA TYR A 77 13.84 -4.80 6.27
C TYR A 77 13.75 -3.28 6.31
N HIS A 78 14.13 -2.60 5.23
CA HIS A 78 14.12 -1.14 5.09
C HIS A 78 13.33 -0.77 3.83
N PRO A 79 11.99 -0.60 3.96
CA PRO A 79 11.14 -0.22 2.83
C PRO A 79 11.21 1.27 2.52
N ASN A 80 10.99 1.63 1.25
CA ASN A 80 10.71 3.00 0.84
C ASN A 80 9.22 3.35 1.03
N VAL A 81 8.35 2.34 1.00
CA VAL A 81 6.91 2.49 1.21
C VAL A 81 6.43 1.42 2.18
N LEU A 82 5.80 1.87 3.26
CA LEU A 82 5.20 1.02 4.28
C LEU A 82 3.68 1.20 4.23
N ILE A 83 2.94 0.11 4.03
CA ILE A 83 1.48 0.13 3.95
C ILE A 83 0.92 -0.64 5.15
N ILE A 84 0.06 0.00 5.92
CA ILE A 84 -0.54 -0.55 7.15
C ILE A 84 -2.05 -0.69 6.96
N PHE A 85 -2.54 -1.92 6.90
CA PHE A 85 -3.97 -2.24 6.78
C PHE A 85 -4.71 -2.13 8.11
N ASP A 86 -4.01 -2.42 9.19
CA ASP A 86 -4.56 -2.43 10.54
C ASP A 86 -3.55 -1.76 11.48
N GLU A 87 -3.91 -0.63 12.06
CA GLU A 87 -3.01 0.14 12.93
C GLU A 87 -2.50 -0.68 14.12
N SER A 88 -3.24 -1.72 14.55
CA SER A 88 -2.83 -2.57 15.67
C SER A 88 -1.56 -3.39 15.42
N VAL A 89 -1.14 -3.54 14.15
CA VAL A 89 0.14 -4.20 13.81
C VAL A 89 1.30 -3.23 13.74
N LEU A 90 1.04 -1.90 13.74
CA LEU A 90 2.10 -0.88 13.70
C LEU A 90 2.64 -0.63 15.10
N ASN A 91 3.95 -0.71 15.24
CA ASN A 91 4.69 -0.34 16.43
C ASN A 91 5.88 0.56 16.05
N LYS A 92 6.64 1.04 17.05
CA LYS A 92 7.80 1.92 16.81
C LYS A 92 8.91 1.25 16.00
N GLU A 93 9.12 -0.05 16.18
CA GLU A 93 10.14 -0.82 15.45
C GLU A 93 9.78 -0.90 13.95
N ILE A 94 8.52 -1.25 13.63
CA ILE A 94 8.02 -1.28 12.25
C ILE A 94 8.06 0.12 11.64
N ALA A 95 7.66 1.14 12.38
CA ALA A 95 7.66 2.52 11.91
C ALA A 95 9.09 3.03 11.62
N SER A 96 10.07 2.69 12.47
CA SER A 96 11.48 3.06 12.30
C SER A 96 12.21 2.27 11.23
N SER A 97 11.61 1.19 10.70
CA SER A 97 12.18 0.46 9.57
C SER A 97 12.10 1.21 8.24
N LEU A 98 11.20 2.21 8.17
CA LEU A 98 10.99 3.02 6.97
C LEU A 98 12.24 3.86 6.67
N GLU A 99 12.71 3.83 5.42
CA GLU A 99 13.84 4.63 4.99
C GLU A 99 13.55 6.14 5.09
N ASP A 100 14.59 6.96 5.22
CA ASP A 100 14.46 8.42 5.14
C ASP A 100 13.78 8.83 3.82
N TYR A 101 12.93 9.85 3.88
CA TYR A 101 12.05 10.25 2.78
C TYR A 101 11.06 9.17 2.32
N GLY A 102 10.88 8.14 3.13
CA GLY A 102 9.92 7.07 2.86
C GLY A 102 8.47 7.53 3.00
N LYS A 103 7.55 6.63 2.66
CA LYS A 103 6.11 6.92 2.65
C LYS A 103 5.37 5.91 3.53
N LEU A 104 4.65 6.42 4.52
CA LEU A 104 3.74 5.63 5.35
C LEU A 104 2.31 5.78 4.83
N ILE A 105 1.74 4.69 4.35
CA ILE A 105 0.34 4.61 3.90
C ILE A 105 -0.43 3.85 4.97
N ILE A 106 -1.46 4.44 5.55
CA ILE A 106 -2.11 3.81 6.69
C ILE A 106 -3.64 3.96 6.67
N ASN A 107 -4.32 2.85 6.95
CA ASN A 107 -5.76 2.82 7.21
C ASN A 107 -6.01 3.20 8.68
N THR A 108 -6.47 4.42 8.92
CA THR A 108 -6.78 4.95 10.25
C THR A 108 -7.66 6.20 10.13
N ASP A 109 -8.39 6.52 11.18
CA ASP A 109 -9.17 7.75 11.33
C ASP A 109 -8.34 8.94 11.85
N LYS A 110 -7.11 8.69 12.33
CA LYS A 110 -6.22 9.70 12.92
C LYS A 110 -5.66 10.67 11.88
N GLU A 111 -5.31 11.85 12.38
CA GLU A 111 -4.57 12.83 11.58
C GLU A 111 -3.10 12.42 11.42
N PRO A 112 -2.48 12.71 10.26
CA PRO A 112 -1.07 12.40 10.04
C PRO A 112 -0.12 12.93 11.11
N THR A 113 -0.39 14.10 11.68
CA THR A 113 0.40 14.71 12.75
C THR A 113 0.39 13.90 14.04
N GLU A 114 -0.75 13.31 14.40
CA GLU A 114 -0.86 12.42 15.55
C GLU A 114 0.00 11.16 15.39
N LEU A 115 0.11 10.65 14.15
CA LEU A 115 0.93 9.48 13.84
C LEU A 115 2.43 9.79 13.96
N VAL A 116 2.86 11.00 13.55
CA VAL A 116 4.26 11.46 13.73
C VAL A 116 4.63 11.41 15.21
N GLU A 117 3.81 11.97 16.07
CA GLU A 117 4.05 12.02 17.52
C GLU A 117 4.02 10.60 18.13
N LYS A 118 2.96 9.84 17.81
CA LYS A 118 2.74 8.50 18.39
C LYS A 118 3.86 7.52 18.10
N TYR A 119 4.33 7.50 16.86
CA TYR A 119 5.34 6.54 16.39
C TYR A 119 6.75 7.14 16.34
N GLN A 120 6.91 8.44 16.70
CA GLN A 120 8.20 9.15 16.69
C GLN A 120 8.87 9.13 15.30
N LEU A 121 8.05 9.36 14.26
CA LEU A 121 8.50 9.34 12.87
C LEU A 121 9.40 10.55 12.57
N ASN A 122 10.37 10.34 11.68
CA ASN A 122 11.19 11.43 11.15
C ASN A 122 10.31 12.38 10.31
N HIS A 123 10.58 13.68 10.39
CA HIS A 123 9.89 14.72 9.63
C HIS A 123 10.05 14.59 8.10
N THR A 124 11.02 13.81 7.64
CA THR A 124 11.20 13.48 6.21
C THR A 124 10.18 12.46 5.71
N ILE A 125 9.49 11.74 6.61
CA ILE A 125 8.50 10.72 6.24
C ILE A 125 7.20 11.38 5.78
N LYS A 126 6.77 11.05 4.57
CA LYS A 126 5.46 11.43 4.06
C LYS A 126 4.40 10.44 4.54
N ILE A 127 3.38 10.93 5.24
CA ILE A 127 2.26 10.10 5.71
C ILE A 127 1.05 10.36 4.83
N VAL A 128 0.39 9.28 4.41
CA VAL A 128 -0.89 9.33 3.69
C VAL A 128 -1.88 8.43 4.42
N ALA A 129 -2.91 9.02 5.00
CA ALA A 129 -3.86 8.36 5.88
C ALA A 129 -5.32 8.60 5.46
N ALA A 130 -6.17 7.60 5.62
CA ALA A 130 -7.63 7.72 5.60
C ALA A 130 -8.28 6.53 6.29
N ASP A 131 -9.50 6.68 6.76
CA ASP A 131 -10.31 5.58 7.33
C ASP A 131 -10.95 4.77 6.19
N ILE A 132 -10.15 3.86 5.64
CA ILE A 132 -10.59 2.94 4.58
C ILE A 132 -11.58 1.90 5.09
N SER A 133 -11.47 1.53 6.37
CA SER A 133 -12.43 0.60 6.99
C SER A 133 -13.83 1.18 7.01
N LYS A 134 -13.97 2.43 7.44
CA LYS A 134 -15.26 3.15 7.43
C LYS A 134 -15.80 3.29 6.00
N LEU A 135 -14.96 3.71 5.06
CA LEU A 135 -15.33 3.82 3.65
C LEU A 135 -15.88 2.51 3.10
N ALA A 136 -15.21 1.38 3.35
CA ALA A 136 -15.64 0.07 2.88
C ALA A 136 -16.99 -0.36 3.50
N LEU A 137 -17.18 -0.11 4.80
CA LEU A 137 -18.43 -0.40 5.51
C LEU A 137 -19.60 0.45 4.98
N GLU A 138 -19.42 1.75 4.78
CA GLU A 138 -20.43 2.65 4.23
C GLU A 138 -20.89 2.26 2.82
N LYS A 139 -20.01 1.63 2.05
CA LYS A 139 -20.28 1.15 0.70
C LYS A 139 -20.66 -0.34 0.62
N ASN A 140 -20.84 -0.99 1.78
CA ASN A 140 -21.14 -2.41 1.88
C ASN A 140 -20.11 -3.32 1.17
N LEU A 141 -18.85 -2.89 1.06
CA LEU A 141 -17.77 -3.69 0.54
C LEU A 141 -17.17 -4.53 1.68
N THR A 142 -17.80 -5.66 1.96
CA THR A 142 -17.42 -6.55 3.07
C THR A 142 -17.31 -8.00 2.60
N ILE A 143 -16.43 -8.77 3.28
CA ILE A 143 -16.33 -10.22 3.14
C ILE A 143 -16.43 -10.81 4.56
N ASP A 144 -17.37 -11.73 4.79
CA ASP A 144 -17.67 -12.31 6.11
C ASP A 144 -17.89 -11.24 7.20
N GLY A 145 -18.52 -10.12 6.86
CA GLY A 145 -18.77 -9.00 7.77
C GLY A 145 -17.56 -8.09 8.04
N ASN A 146 -16.39 -8.40 7.49
CA ASN A 146 -15.19 -7.56 7.63
C ASN A 146 -15.03 -6.61 6.43
N PRO A 147 -14.60 -5.36 6.65
CA PRO A 147 -14.39 -4.41 5.55
C PRO A 147 -13.26 -4.87 4.63
N VAL A 148 -13.45 -4.73 3.33
CA VAL A 148 -12.40 -4.98 2.34
C VAL A 148 -11.50 -3.75 2.28
N ILE A 149 -10.23 -3.90 2.68
CA ILE A 149 -9.26 -2.82 2.79
C ILE A 149 -8.24 -2.87 1.65
N ASN A 150 -7.92 -4.05 1.18
CA ASN A 150 -6.79 -4.33 0.28
C ASN A 150 -6.81 -3.55 -1.04
N THR A 151 -7.97 -3.39 -1.65
CA THR A 151 -8.10 -2.63 -2.90
C THR A 151 -8.26 -1.13 -2.66
N PRO A 152 -9.15 -0.64 -1.76
CA PRO A 152 -9.34 0.79 -1.57
C PRO A 152 -8.09 1.53 -1.07
N ILE A 153 -7.24 0.90 -0.26
CA ILE A 153 -5.99 1.51 0.23
C ILE A 153 -4.99 1.82 -0.90
N LEU A 154 -5.11 1.14 -2.05
CA LEU A 154 -4.29 1.44 -3.22
C LEU A 154 -4.55 2.85 -3.78
N GLY A 155 -5.70 3.46 -3.45
CA GLY A 155 -5.96 4.87 -3.72
C GLY A 155 -5.02 5.79 -2.93
N LEU A 156 -4.79 5.50 -1.66
CA LEU A 156 -3.81 6.23 -0.85
C LEU A 156 -2.40 6.06 -1.39
N LEU A 157 -2.07 4.83 -1.79
CA LEU A 157 -0.77 4.52 -2.39
C LEU A 157 -0.55 5.30 -3.69
N SER A 158 -1.53 5.32 -4.59
CA SER A 158 -1.47 6.10 -5.84
C SER A 158 -1.26 7.60 -5.57
N LYS A 159 -1.85 8.14 -4.49
CA LYS A 159 -1.64 9.53 -4.05
C LYS A 159 -0.20 9.79 -3.59
N ALA A 160 0.43 8.81 -2.95
CA ALA A 160 1.80 8.90 -2.44
C ALA A 160 2.85 8.62 -3.52
N VAL A 161 2.55 7.73 -4.47
CA VAL A 161 3.47 7.24 -5.50
C VAL A 161 2.84 7.51 -6.88
N PRO A 162 3.10 8.68 -7.50
CA PRO A 162 2.43 9.08 -8.76
C PRO A 162 2.65 8.14 -9.95
N ASP A 163 3.70 7.32 -9.91
CA ASP A 163 3.94 6.28 -10.93
C ASP A 163 2.87 5.17 -10.92
N LEU A 164 2.17 4.99 -9.79
CA LEU A 164 1.04 4.07 -9.66
C LEU A 164 -0.27 4.80 -10.01
N GLN A 165 -0.48 5.04 -11.29
CA GLN A 165 -1.64 5.78 -11.79
C GLN A 165 -2.95 5.02 -11.55
N LEU A 166 -4.02 5.76 -11.22
CA LEU A 166 -5.36 5.20 -11.00
C LEU A 166 -5.87 4.42 -12.21
N GLU A 167 -5.57 4.87 -13.43
CA GLU A 167 -5.98 4.19 -14.67
C GLU A 167 -5.39 2.77 -14.79
N ASN A 168 -4.14 2.58 -14.38
CA ASN A 168 -3.52 1.26 -14.40
C ASN A 168 -4.10 0.36 -13.31
N LEU A 169 -4.39 0.90 -12.11
CA LEU A 169 -5.11 0.19 -11.06
C LEU A 169 -6.49 -0.25 -11.54
N LYS A 170 -7.25 0.65 -12.22
CA LYS A 170 -8.55 0.33 -12.80
C LYS A 170 -8.48 -0.87 -13.73
N LYS A 171 -7.53 -0.83 -14.66
CA LYS A 171 -7.34 -1.89 -15.66
C LYS A 171 -7.10 -3.26 -15.01
N VAL A 172 -6.17 -3.32 -14.05
CA VAL A 172 -5.85 -4.54 -13.32
C VAL A 172 -7.05 -5.04 -12.50
N ILE A 173 -7.75 -4.15 -11.81
CA ILE A 173 -8.89 -4.51 -10.97
C ILE A 173 -10.05 -5.07 -11.81
N LEU A 174 -10.36 -4.45 -12.95
CA LEU A 174 -11.40 -4.93 -13.85
C LEU A 174 -11.03 -6.28 -14.44
N ASP A 175 -9.78 -6.48 -14.83
CA ASP A 175 -9.29 -7.75 -15.36
C ASP A 175 -9.38 -8.89 -14.34
N LYS A 176 -8.92 -8.62 -13.09
CA LYS A 176 -8.89 -9.64 -12.03
C LYS A 176 -10.25 -9.97 -11.42
N LEU A 177 -11.11 -8.98 -11.25
CA LEU A 177 -12.38 -9.11 -10.50
C LEU A 177 -13.62 -9.10 -11.39
N GLY A 178 -13.44 -8.87 -12.70
CA GLY A 178 -14.54 -8.68 -13.65
C GLY A 178 -15.26 -7.34 -13.47
N GLU A 179 -16.09 -6.99 -14.44
CA GLU A 179 -16.70 -5.66 -14.57
C GLU A 179 -17.49 -5.25 -13.31
N LYS A 180 -18.37 -6.11 -12.80
CA LYS A 180 -19.27 -5.78 -11.69
C LYS A 180 -18.54 -5.54 -10.38
N ILE A 181 -17.69 -6.47 -9.96
CA ILE A 181 -16.95 -6.39 -8.69
C ILE A 181 -15.80 -5.40 -8.85
N GLY A 182 -15.12 -5.40 -9.98
CA GLY A 182 -14.01 -4.52 -10.30
C GLY A 182 -14.41 -3.06 -10.28
N SER A 183 -15.55 -2.68 -10.91
CA SER A 183 -16.03 -1.29 -10.89
C SER A 183 -16.35 -0.79 -9.49
N LEU A 184 -16.95 -1.63 -8.63
CA LEU A 184 -17.19 -1.28 -7.24
C LEU A 184 -15.87 -1.04 -6.48
N ASN A 185 -14.91 -1.95 -6.62
CA ASN A 185 -13.60 -1.81 -5.98
C ASN A 185 -12.86 -0.57 -6.47
N TYR A 186 -12.89 -0.31 -7.79
CA TYR A 186 -12.24 0.86 -8.35
C TYR A 186 -12.86 2.18 -7.85
N ALA A 187 -14.17 2.25 -7.75
CA ALA A 187 -14.84 3.42 -7.17
C ALA A 187 -14.36 3.71 -5.73
N LEU A 188 -14.06 2.67 -4.94
CA LEU A 188 -13.50 2.85 -3.59
C LEU A 188 -12.02 3.24 -3.63
N ILE A 189 -11.25 2.78 -4.61
CA ILE A 189 -9.86 3.26 -4.84
C ILE A 189 -9.88 4.77 -5.10
N GLU A 190 -10.75 5.26 -5.99
CA GLU A 190 -10.89 6.69 -6.28
C GLU A 190 -11.32 7.49 -5.04
N GLN A 191 -12.26 6.97 -4.26
CA GLN A 191 -12.68 7.61 -3.01
C GLN A 191 -11.54 7.64 -1.99
N GLY A 192 -10.79 6.54 -1.81
CA GLY A 192 -9.60 6.50 -0.97
C GLY A 192 -8.57 7.56 -1.38
N TYR A 193 -8.29 7.66 -2.68
CA TYR A 193 -7.40 8.70 -3.23
C TYR A 193 -7.86 10.13 -2.87
N ASN A 194 -9.17 10.39 -2.94
CA ASN A 194 -9.73 11.72 -2.68
C ASN A 194 -9.80 12.05 -1.17
N LEU A 195 -10.03 11.04 -0.32
CA LEU A 195 -10.10 11.19 1.14
C LEU A 195 -8.73 11.27 1.82
N ALA A 196 -7.66 10.96 1.09
CA ALA A 196 -6.31 10.88 1.62
C ALA A 196 -5.87 12.21 2.27
N LYS A 197 -5.55 12.18 3.56
CA LYS A 197 -4.90 13.24 4.33
C LYS A 197 -3.39 13.03 4.25
N ILE A 198 -2.64 14.11 4.06
CA ILE A 198 -1.20 14.06 3.78
C ILE A 198 -0.49 15.04 4.72
N THR A 199 0.72 14.64 5.25
CA THR A 199 1.64 15.57 5.93
C THR A 199 2.24 16.56 4.95
#